data_03b7e131d6338863b2babeb10bd62683
#
_entry.id   03b7e131d6338863b2babeb10bd62683
#
_cell.length_a   1.000
_cell.length_b   1.000
_cell.length_c   1.000
_cell.angle_alpha   90.00
_cell.angle_beta   90.00
_cell.angle_gamma   90.00
#
_symmetry.space_group_name_H-M   'P 1'
#
loop_
_entity.id
_entity.type
_entity.pdbx_description
1 polymer ?
#
loop_
_entity_poly.entity_id
_entity_poly.type
_entity_poly.pdbx_seq_one_letter_code
_entity_poly.pdbx_strand_id
1 'polypeptide(L)'
;GADAVIAQGLEAGGHRGHFLSDDLSLQQGTFSLLPQICDAISLPVIAAGGIGSPAGVRAARELGSSAVQVGTAYLLCPEATTKAVHRQWLRGDRARHTALTTVFSGRPARGMVNRLMETLGSLPEAAPAFPLAGNAIGPLRAAAEAQGSGDCSPLWAGQFASGCRELPAAEITKWLAEGWGQGSYGPI
;
A
#
# COMPACT_ATOMS: atom_id res chain seq x y z
N GLY A 1 9.03 15.29 19.44
CA GLY A 1 7.78 15.46 18.80
C GLY A 1 7.82 15.08 17.32
N ALA A 2 6.67 14.84 16.73
CA ALA A 2 6.53 14.66 15.31
C ALA A 2 6.06 15.98 14.68
N ASP A 3 6.44 16.22 13.41
CA ASP A 3 6.04 17.42 12.66
C ASP A 3 4.75 17.19 11.85
N ALA A 4 4.43 15.93 11.55
CA ALA A 4 3.23 15.50 10.85
C ALA A 4 2.87 14.06 11.23
N VAL A 5 1.64 13.63 10.97
CA VAL A 5 1.16 12.27 11.19
C VAL A 5 0.67 11.66 9.88
N ILE A 6 1.08 10.42 9.60
CA ILE A 6 0.58 9.66 8.45
C ILE A 6 -0.61 8.81 8.90
N ALA A 7 -1.79 9.12 8.38
CA ALA A 7 -3.00 8.32 8.56
C ALA A 7 -3.00 7.18 7.53
N GLN A 8 -2.61 5.97 7.96
CA GLN A 8 -2.57 4.80 7.09
C GLN A 8 -3.90 4.04 7.12
N GLY A 9 -4.72 4.22 6.11
CA GLY A 9 -5.95 3.45 5.92
C GLY A 9 -5.71 1.97 5.61
N LEU A 10 -6.74 1.15 5.82
CA LEU A 10 -6.70 -0.29 5.60
C LEU A 10 -6.36 -0.66 4.15
N GLU A 11 -6.62 0.21 3.20
CA GLU A 11 -6.36 0.03 1.76
C GLU A 11 -4.89 0.12 1.38
N ALA A 12 -4.03 0.66 2.27
CA ALA A 12 -2.61 0.85 1.98
C ALA A 12 -1.87 -0.46 1.74
N GLY A 13 -0.95 -0.48 0.78
CA GLY A 13 -0.06 -1.60 0.49
C GLY A 13 1.09 -1.71 1.49
N GLY A 14 1.67 -2.91 1.58
CA GLY A 14 2.77 -3.18 2.50
C GLY A 14 2.34 -3.32 3.96
N HIS A 15 3.32 -3.25 4.86
CA HIS A 15 3.12 -3.48 6.29
C HIS A 15 2.19 -2.47 6.92
N ARG A 16 1.40 -2.96 7.90
CA ARG A 16 0.52 -2.13 8.70
C ARG A 16 1.31 -1.35 9.75
N GLY A 17 1.03 -0.05 9.88
CA GLY A 17 1.47 0.81 10.98
C GLY A 17 0.64 0.55 12.24
N HIS A 18 0.64 -0.69 12.72
CA HIS A 18 -0.21 -1.17 13.82
C HIS A 18 0.67 -1.88 14.86
N PHE A 19 0.93 -1.23 15.98
CA PHE A 19 1.94 -1.66 16.95
C PHE A 19 1.39 -1.91 18.36
N LEU A 20 0.19 -1.39 18.68
CA LEU A 20 -0.38 -1.45 20.01
C LEU A 20 -1.35 -2.60 20.22
N SER A 21 -1.73 -3.30 19.16
CA SER A 21 -2.66 -4.43 19.17
C SER A 21 -2.40 -5.35 17.98
N ASP A 22 -2.72 -6.63 18.11
CA ASP A 22 -2.73 -7.59 16.98
C ASP A 22 -4.13 -7.74 16.36
N ASP A 23 -5.13 -7.07 16.93
CA ASP A 23 -6.50 -7.09 16.42
C ASP A 23 -6.66 -6.21 15.17
N LEU A 24 -6.70 -6.85 14.00
CA LEU A 24 -6.86 -6.17 12.72
C LEU A 24 -8.24 -5.54 12.52
N SER A 25 -9.24 -5.92 13.31
CA SER A 25 -10.59 -5.33 13.25
C SER A 25 -10.61 -3.87 13.70
N LEU A 26 -9.60 -3.43 14.46
CA LEU A 26 -9.42 -2.04 14.88
C LEU A 26 -8.92 -1.13 13.78
N GLN A 27 -8.49 -1.68 12.64
CA GLN A 27 -8.02 -0.87 11.51
C GLN A 27 -9.19 -0.39 10.66
N GLN A 28 -9.13 0.87 10.28
CA GLN A 28 -10.17 1.53 9.49
C GLN A 28 -9.69 1.83 8.07
N GLY A 29 -10.62 1.93 7.13
CA GLY A 29 -10.37 2.47 5.80
C GLY A 29 -10.04 3.96 5.85
N THR A 30 -9.31 4.44 4.84
CA THR A 30 -8.84 5.84 4.74
C THR A 30 -9.97 6.84 4.89
N PHE A 31 -11.12 6.56 4.30
CA PHE A 31 -12.29 7.44 4.33
C PHE A 31 -12.86 7.68 5.74
N SER A 32 -12.83 6.65 6.59
CA SER A 32 -13.29 6.74 7.99
C SER A 32 -12.21 7.22 8.95
N LEU A 33 -10.95 6.81 8.72
CA LEU A 33 -9.83 7.08 9.61
C LEU A 33 -9.40 8.55 9.55
N LEU A 34 -9.32 9.10 8.33
CA LEU A 34 -8.72 10.41 8.09
C LEU A 34 -9.42 11.54 8.84
N PRO A 35 -10.75 11.74 8.77
CA PRO A 35 -11.42 12.81 9.51
C PRO A 35 -11.26 12.66 11.03
N GLN A 36 -11.30 11.43 11.55
CA GLN A 36 -11.13 11.20 12.99
C GLN A 36 -9.74 11.64 13.48
N ILE A 37 -8.69 11.40 12.69
CA ILE A 37 -7.33 11.86 13.07
C ILE A 37 -7.23 13.37 12.91
N CYS A 38 -7.75 13.96 11.84
CA CYS A 38 -7.74 15.40 11.62
C CYS A 38 -8.46 16.16 12.75
N ASP A 39 -9.55 15.61 13.27
CA ASP A 39 -10.29 16.22 14.38
C ASP A 39 -9.58 16.05 15.74
N ALA A 40 -8.79 14.99 15.89
CA ALA A 40 -8.14 14.64 17.17
C ALA A 40 -6.81 15.36 17.41
N ILE A 41 -6.14 15.87 16.37
CA ILE A 41 -4.80 16.46 16.49
C ILE A 41 -4.68 17.76 15.68
N SER A 42 -3.78 18.64 16.13
CA SER A 42 -3.47 19.91 15.43
C SER A 42 -2.29 19.80 14.44
N LEU A 43 -1.60 18.66 14.38
CA LEU A 43 -0.50 18.45 13.46
C LEU A 43 -1.02 18.20 12.03
N PRO A 44 -0.23 18.55 10.99
CA PRO A 44 -0.56 18.16 9.62
C PRO A 44 -0.77 16.66 9.48
N VAL A 45 -1.86 16.25 8.83
CA VAL A 45 -2.19 14.85 8.59
C VAL A 45 -1.95 14.51 7.12
N ILE A 46 -1.20 13.44 6.87
CA ILE A 46 -0.87 12.92 5.54
C ILE A 46 -1.71 11.66 5.31
N ALA A 47 -2.60 11.69 4.33
CA ALA A 47 -3.43 10.52 4.00
C ALA A 47 -2.63 9.47 3.22
N ALA A 48 -2.72 8.19 3.62
CA ALA A 48 -2.08 7.07 2.94
C ALA A 48 -3.02 5.86 2.84
N GLY A 49 -3.17 5.31 1.64
CA GLY A 49 -4.00 4.13 1.36
C GLY A 49 -5.18 4.41 0.43
N GLY A 50 -5.37 3.58 -0.57
CA GLY A 50 -6.45 3.69 -1.55
C GLY A 50 -6.35 4.86 -2.53
N ILE A 51 -5.38 5.74 -2.36
CA ILE A 51 -5.20 6.94 -3.17
C ILE A 51 -4.29 6.62 -4.36
N GLY A 52 -4.79 6.80 -5.59
CA GLY A 52 -4.04 6.52 -6.81
C GLY A 52 -4.58 7.27 -8.04
N SER A 53 -5.44 8.27 -7.82
CA SER A 53 -6.01 9.10 -8.88
C SER A 53 -6.22 10.54 -8.40
N PRO A 54 -6.39 11.53 -9.31
CA PRO A 54 -6.75 12.90 -8.93
C PRO A 54 -8.02 12.97 -8.08
N ALA A 55 -9.01 12.12 -8.37
CA ALA A 55 -10.24 12.05 -7.59
C ALA A 55 -9.98 11.57 -6.14
N GLY A 56 -9.10 10.57 -5.97
CA GLY A 56 -8.69 10.10 -4.64
C GLY A 56 -7.92 11.15 -3.85
N VAL A 57 -7.04 11.91 -4.51
CA VAL A 57 -6.31 13.04 -3.91
C VAL A 57 -7.28 14.12 -3.45
N ARG A 58 -8.24 14.50 -4.30
CA ARG A 58 -9.28 15.49 -3.94
C ARG A 58 -10.12 15.02 -2.76
N ALA A 59 -10.56 13.76 -2.75
CA ALA A 59 -11.31 13.20 -1.64
C ALA A 59 -10.52 13.25 -0.32
N ALA A 60 -9.23 12.88 -0.32
CA ALA A 60 -8.38 12.97 0.85
C ALA A 60 -8.26 14.42 1.37
N ARG A 61 -8.09 15.39 0.47
CA ARG A 61 -8.06 16.81 0.82
C ARG A 61 -9.37 17.27 1.46
N GLU A 62 -10.51 16.94 0.88
CA GLU A 62 -11.83 17.30 1.42
C GLU A 62 -12.09 16.66 2.80
N LEU A 63 -11.47 15.52 3.09
CA LEU A 63 -11.50 14.86 4.40
C LEU A 63 -10.51 15.47 5.42
N GLY A 64 -9.82 16.56 5.08
CA GLY A 64 -8.98 17.33 6.00
C GLY A 64 -7.49 17.03 5.92
N SER A 65 -7.00 16.19 4.99
CA SER A 65 -5.56 15.94 4.89
C SER A 65 -4.79 17.16 4.38
N SER A 66 -3.59 17.36 4.95
CA SER A 66 -2.63 18.37 4.50
C SER A 66 -1.77 17.90 3.33
N ALA A 67 -1.65 16.58 3.13
CA ALA A 67 -0.92 15.95 2.03
C ALA A 67 -1.40 14.52 1.78
N VAL A 68 -0.94 13.90 0.70
CA VAL A 68 -1.15 12.47 0.42
C VAL A 68 0.18 11.75 0.24
N GLN A 69 0.27 10.52 0.76
CA GLN A 69 1.37 9.61 0.50
C GLN A 69 0.89 8.48 -0.42
N VAL A 70 1.45 8.43 -1.62
CA VAL A 70 1.07 7.46 -2.65
C VAL A 70 2.25 6.55 -2.95
N GLY A 71 2.08 5.24 -2.82
CA GLY A 71 3.13 4.26 -3.09
C GLY A 71 2.84 3.42 -4.34
N THR A 72 1.75 2.67 -4.31
CA THR A 72 1.42 1.64 -5.31
C THR A 72 1.34 2.20 -6.74
N ALA A 73 0.81 3.42 -6.93
CA ALA A 73 0.71 4.03 -8.26
C ALA A 73 2.06 4.24 -8.96
N TYR A 74 3.18 4.30 -8.19
CA TYR A 74 4.52 4.47 -8.73
C TYR A 74 5.24 3.15 -9.06
N LEU A 75 4.66 1.99 -8.72
CA LEU A 75 5.34 0.70 -8.91
C LEU A 75 5.60 0.33 -10.38
N LEU A 76 4.84 0.90 -11.31
CA LEU A 76 5.04 0.71 -12.76
C LEU A 76 5.87 1.82 -13.42
N CYS A 77 6.28 2.86 -12.69
CA CYS A 77 7.16 3.90 -13.23
C CYS A 77 8.48 3.30 -13.72
N PRO A 78 9.03 3.76 -14.84
CA PRO A 78 10.34 3.29 -15.35
C PRO A 78 11.46 3.44 -14.31
N GLU A 79 11.40 4.48 -13.47
CA GLU A 79 12.38 4.77 -12.43
C GLU A 79 12.28 3.85 -11.21
N ALA A 80 11.15 3.14 -11.03
CA ALA A 80 10.98 2.23 -9.91
C ALA A 80 11.79 0.95 -10.08
N THR A 81 12.44 0.48 -8.99
CA THR A 81 13.20 -0.78 -8.98
C THR A 81 12.30 -2.02 -8.80
N THR A 82 11.02 -1.89 -9.14
CA THR A 82 10.03 -2.97 -9.04
C THR A 82 10.43 -4.14 -9.94
N LYS A 83 10.51 -5.35 -9.36
CA LYS A 83 10.90 -6.57 -10.09
C LYS A 83 9.94 -6.89 -11.25
N ALA A 84 10.45 -7.51 -12.31
CA ALA A 84 9.67 -7.87 -13.50
C ALA A 84 8.42 -8.69 -13.17
N VAL A 85 8.53 -9.67 -12.29
CA VAL A 85 7.41 -10.48 -11.78
C VAL A 85 6.32 -9.61 -11.15
N HIS A 86 6.68 -8.64 -10.32
CA HIS A 86 5.72 -7.75 -9.67
C HIS A 86 5.04 -6.83 -10.70
N ARG A 87 5.81 -6.27 -11.66
CA ARG A 87 5.26 -5.47 -12.76
C ARG A 87 4.26 -6.26 -13.61
N GLN A 88 4.57 -7.52 -13.90
CA GLN A 88 3.67 -8.40 -14.66
C GLN A 88 2.32 -8.57 -13.95
N TRP A 89 2.34 -8.76 -12.63
CA TRP A 89 1.13 -8.90 -11.83
C TRP A 89 0.31 -7.62 -11.76
N LEU A 90 0.97 -6.47 -11.63
CA LEU A 90 0.30 -5.16 -11.63
C LEU A 90 -0.40 -4.83 -12.97
N ARG A 91 0.11 -5.36 -14.10
CA ARG A 91 -0.50 -5.22 -15.43
C ARG A 91 -1.67 -6.16 -15.67
N GLY A 92 -1.80 -7.20 -14.87
CA GLY A 92 -2.81 -8.25 -15.03
C GLY A 92 -4.04 -8.08 -14.13
N ASP A 93 -5.04 -8.93 -14.35
CA ASP A 93 -6.28 -8.92 -13.57
C ASP A 93 -6.07 -9.22 -12.08
N ARG A 94 -4.98 -9.90 -11.72
CA ARG A 94 -4.63 -10.20 -10.33
C ARG A 94 -4.39 -8.94 -9.48
N ALA A 95 -4.08 -7.79 -10.09
CA ALA A 95 -3.98 -6.51 -9.41
C ALA A 95 -5.30 -6.05 -8.76
N ARG A 96 -6.43 -6.60 -9.16
CA ARG A 96 -7.76 -6.29 -8.60
C ARG A 96 -8.00 -6.90 -7.22
N HIS A 97 -7.21 -7.90 -6.83
CA HIS A 97 -7.41 -8.61 -5.58
C HIS A 97 -6.19 -8.53 -4.67
N THR A 98 -6.33 -7.76 -3.59
CA THR A 98 -5.31 -7.65 -2.53
C THR A 98 -5.88 -8.09 -1.19
N ALA A 99 -5.04 -8.69 -0.34
CA ALA A 99 -5.41 -9.06 1.03
C ALA A 99 -4.28 -8.73 2.01
N LEU A 100 -4.61 -8.62 3.29
CA LEU A 100 -3.61 -8.62 4.37
C LEU A 100 -3.06 -10.02 4.53
N THR A 101 -1.76 -10.14 4.75
CA THR A 101 -1.09 -11.42 4.94
C THR A 101 0.06 -11.33 5.93
N THR A 102 0.29 -12.40 6.69
CA THR A 102 1.46 -12.60 7.55
C THR A 102 2.47 -13.56 6.93
N VAL A 103 2.12 -14.24 5.83
CA VAL A 103 2.87 -15.35 5.21
C VAL A 103 4.31 -14.96 4.87
N PHE A 104 4.55 -13.73 4.41
CA PHE A 104 5.86 -13.33 3.88
C PHE A 104 6.79 -12.69 4.91
N SER A 105 6.27 -12.16 6.00
CA SER A 105 7.10 -11.44 6.96
C SER A 105 6.81 -11.79 8.43
N GLY A 106 5.67 -12.42 8.71
CA GLY A 106 5.21 -12.68 10.06
C GLY A 106 4.46 -11.50 10.70
N ARG A 107 4.31 -10.37 9.96
CA ARG A 107 3.45 -9.23 10.36
C ARG A 107 2.45 -8.91 9.27
N PRO A 108 1.26 -8.42 9.63
CA PRO A 108 0.25 -8.06 8.64
C PRO A 108 0.76 -7.02 7.65
N ALA A 109 0.66 -7.34 6.36
CA ALA A 109 1.01 -6.47 5.25
C ALA A 109 0.07 -6.75 4.09
N ARG A 110 -0.31 -5.72 3.31
CA ARG A 110 -1.19 -5.89 2.15
C ARG A 110 -0.42 -6.11 0.87
N GLY A 111 -0.77 -7.17 0.16
CA GLY A 111 -0.24 -7.48 -1.17
C GLY A 111 -1.30 -8.09 -2.09
N MET A 112 -0.96 -8.25 -3.37
CA MET A 112 -1.78 -8.99 -4.32
C MET A 112 -1.84 -10.46 -3.91
N VAL A 113 -3.06 -11.03 -3.94
CA VAL A 113 -3.29 -12.42 -3.56
C VAL A 113 -2.65 -13.35 -4.57
N ASN A 114 -1.82 -14.28 -4.10
CA ASN A 114 -1.13 -15.27 -4.90
C ASN A 114 -1.36 -16.69 -4.37
N ARG A 115 -0.87 -17.68 -5.12
CA ARG A 115 -1.09 -19.10 -4.81
C ARG A 115 -0.66 -19.48 -3.38
N LEU A 116 0.44 -18.91 -2.87
CA LEU A 116 0.87 -19.21 -1.52
C LEU A 116 -0.14 -18.75 -0.47
N MET A 117 -0.67 -17.53 -0.63
CA MET A 117 -1.73 -17.00 0.24
C MET A 117 -3.03 -17.79 0.12
N GLU A 118 -3.37 -18.25 -1.08
CA GLU A 118 -4.56 -19.11 -1.33
C GLU A 118 -4.41 -20.49 -0.67
N THR A 119 -3.19 -21.05 -0.71
CA THR A 119 -2.90 -22.40 -0.19
C THR A 119 -2.82 -22.44 1.34
N LEU A 120 -2.17 -21.45 1.96
CA LEU A 120 -1.93 -21.41 3.40
C LEU A 120 -2.98 -20.63 4.19
N GLY A 121 -3.85 -19.90 3.48
CA GLY A 121 -4.62 -18.80 4.07
C GLY A 121 -3.79 -17.52 4.19
N SER A 122 -4.45 -16.38 4.15
CA SER A 122 -3.75 -15.08 4.18
C SER A 122 -3.14 -14.77 5.55
N LEU A 123 -3.73 -15.25 6.63
CA LEU A 123 -3.32 -15.02 8.02
C LEU A 123 -3.20 -16.35 8.78
N PRO A 124 -2.30 -17.28 8.37
CA PRO A 124 -2.18 -18.56 9.03
C PRO A 124 -1.54 -18.42 10.41
N GLU A 125 -2.06 -19.12 11.41
CA GLU A 125 -1.47 -19.17 12.78
C GLU A 125 -0.07 -19.76 12.77
N ALA A 126 0.23 -20.65 11.83
CA ALA A 126 1.55 -21.28 11.69
C ALA A 126 2.62 -20.39 11.06
N ALA A 127 2.28 -19.15 10.66
CA ALA A 127 3.29 -18.22 10.13
C ALA A 127 4.33 -17.89 11.21
N PRO A 128 5.65 -18.08 10.95
CA PRO A 128 6.68 -17.68 11.88
C PRO A 128 6.57 -16.19 12.22
N ALA A 129 6.84 -15.83 13.48
CA ALA A 129 6.80 -14.45 13.94
C ALA A 129 7.77 -13.56 13.13
N PHE A 130 7.42 -12.27 13.01
CA PHE A 130 8.28 -11.26 12.37
C PHE A 130 9.66 -11.18 13.06
N PRO A 131 10.78 -11.15 12.31
CA PRO A 131 10.92 -11.13 10.84
C PRO A 131 11.16 -12.52 10.21
N LEU A 132 10.95 -13.61 10.92
CA LEU A 132 11.43 -14.95 10.58
C LEU A 132 10.70 -15.61 9.40
N ALA A 133 9.44 -15.25 9.14
CA ALA A 133 8.67 -15.83 8.03
C ALA A 133 9.36 -15.59 6.68
N GLY A 134 10.00 -14.42 6.49
CA GLY A 134 10.74 -14.12 5.28
C GLY A 134 11.90 -15.08 5.01
N ASN A 135 12.57 -15.55 6.06
CA ASN A 135 13.64 -16.54 5.95
C ASN A 135 13.09 -17.93 5.57
N ALA A 136 11.98 -18.33 6.18
CA ALA A 136 11.35 -19.62 5.91
C ALA A 136 10.90 -19.74 4.43
N ILE A 137 10.32 -18.68 3.86
CA ILE A 137 9.80 -18.68 2.49
C ILE A 137 10.88 -18.35 1.44
N GLY A 138 12.03 -17.80 1.85
CA GLY A 138 13.08 -17.29 0.98
C GLY A 138 13.51 -18.23 -0.15
N PRO A 139 13.89 -19.49 0.15
CA PRO A 139 14.32 -20.46 -0.87
C PRO A 139 13.22 -20.76 -1.91
N LEU A 140 11.98 -20.96 -1.47
CA LEU A 140 10.83 -21.21 -2.35
C LEU A 140 10.55 -20.00 -3.24
N ARG A 141 10.57 -18.81 -2.67
CA ARG A 141 10.43 -17.55 -3.40
C ARG A 141 11.49 -17.40 -4.48
N ALA A 142 12.77 -17.63 -4.13
CA ALA A 142 13.86 -17.51 -5.09
C ALA A 142 13.71 -18.49 -6.26
N ALA A 143 13.32 -19.74 -5.98
CA ALA A 143 13.09 -20.74 -7.00
C ALA A 143 11.90 -20.38 -7.92
N ALA A 144 10.82 -19.86 -7.38
CA ALA A 144 9.65 -19.41 -8.13
C ALA A 144 9.99 -18.18 -9.01
N GLU A 145 10.64 -17.16 -8.44
CA GLU A 145 11.03 -15.95 -9.17
C GLU A 145 12.02 -16.27 -10.32
N ALA A 146 12.93 -17.23 -10.14
CA ALA A 146 13.81 -17.69 -11.20
C ALA A 146 13.07 -18.31 -12.40
N GLN A 147 11.86 -18.84 -12.17
CA GLN A 147 10.97 -19.35 -13.20
C GLN A 147 9.95 -18.31 -13.69
N GLY A 148 10.09 -17.04 -13.29
CA GLY A 148 9.16 -15.97 -13.64
C GLY A 148 7.80 -16.02 -12.90
N SER A 149 7.68 -16.84 -11.84
CA SER A 149 6.46 -16.92 -11.05
C SER A 149 6.47 -16.00 -9.84
N GLY A 150 5.36 -15.24 -9.67
CA GLY A 150 5.08 -14.42 -8.48
C GLY A 150 4.32 -15.16 -7.37
N ASP A 151 4.03 -16.44 -7.55
CA ASP A 151 3.14 -17.23 -6.68
C ASP A 151 3.63 -17.39 -5.23
N CYS A 152 4.93 -17.13 -4.99
CA CYS A 152 5.54 -17.19 -3.67
C CYS A 152 6.19 -15.87 -3.27
N SER A 153 5.90 -14.76 -3.96
CA SER A 153 6.53 -13.46 -3.73
C SER A 153 5.63 -12.50 -2.95
N PRO A 154 6.19 -11.66 -2.04
CA PRO A 154 5.43 -10.59 -1.41
C PRO A 154 5.19 -9.47 -2.42
N LEU A 155 4.09 -9.53 -3.12
CA LEU A 155 3.71 -8.56 -4.15
C LEU A 155 2.94 -7.41 -3.48
N TRP A 156 3.67 -6.61 -2.67
CA TRP A 156 3.05 -5.53 -1.87
C TRP A 156 2.38 -4.50 -2.77
N ALA A 157 1.10 -4.29 -2.54
CA ALA A 157 0.29 -3.33 -3.27
C ALA A 157 -0.97 -2.98 -2.47
N GLY A 158 -1.40 -1.72 -2.54
CA GLY A 158 -2.66 -1.26 -1.99
C GLY A 158 -3.85 -1.67 -2.85
N GLN A 159 -5.05 -1.43 -2.37
CA GLN A 159 -6.29 -1.81 -3.08
C GLN A 159 -6.48 -1.08 -4.42
N PHE A 160 -5.78 0.02 -4.66
CA PHE A 160 -5.78 0.71 -5.96
C PHE A 160 -4.77 0.14 -6.97
N ALA A 161 -4.24 -1.08 -6.78
CA ALA A 161 -3.20 -1.67 -7.62
C ALA A 161 -3.58 -1.77 -9.10
N SER A 162 -4.84 -2.10 -9.41
CA SER A 162 -5.34 -2.17 -10.80
C SER A 162 -5.42 -0.82 -11.52
N GLY A 163 -5.26 0.29 -10.78
CA GLY A 163 -5.21 1.65 -11.35
C GLY A 163 -3.80 2.15 -11.66
N CYS A 164 -2.76 1.33 -11.44
CA CYS A 164 -1.39 1.71 -11.75
C CYS A 164 -1.21 2.03 -13.24
N ARG A 165 -0.43 3.09 -13.51
CA ARG A 165 -0.13 3.54 -14.87
C ARG A 165 1.36 3.36 -15.15
N GLU A 166 1.69 3.01 -16.38
CA GLU A 166 3.09 2.86 -16.82
C GLU A 166 3.56 4.17 -17.46
N LEU A 167 3.85 5.14 -16.60
CA LEU A 167 4.28 6.48 -16.95
C LEU A 167 5.48 6.88 -16.09
N PRO A 168 6.32 7.84 -16.52
CA PRO A 168 7.37 8.42 -15.70
C PRO A 168 6.81 8.96 -14.36
N ALA A 169 7.59 8.84 -13.29
CA ALA A 169 7.18 9.27 -11.95
C ALA A 169 6.75 10.75 -11.91
N ALA A 170 7.44 11.61 -12.67
CA ALA A 170 7.09 13.02 -12.79
C ALA A 170 5.69 13.24 -13.41
N GLU A 171 5.30 12.41 -14.39
CA GLU A 171 3.97 12.49 -15.01
C GLU A 171 2.88 11.98 -14.07
N ILE A 172 3.12 10.89 -13.36
CA ILE A 172 2.22 10.40 -12.30
C ILE A 172 2.02 11.47 -11.23
N THR A 173 3.10 12.12 -10.78
CA THR A 173 3.02 13.19 -9.77
C THR A 173 2.20 14.38 -10.26
N LYS A 174 2.44 14.86 -11.49
CA LYS A 174 1.66 15.95 -12.08
C LYS A 174 0.18 15.58 -12.20
N TRP A 175 -0.11 14.38 -12.70
CA TRP A 175 -1.47 13.89 -12.82
C TRP A 175 -2.17 13.80 -11.46
N LEU A 176 -1.54 13.24 -10.43
CA LEU A 176 -2.11 13.19 -9.08
C LEU A 176 -2.35 14.59 -8.50
N ALA A 177 -1.42 15.52 -8.74
CA ALA A 177 -1.51 16.90 -8.26
C ALA A 177 -2.71 17.67 -8.83
N GLU A 178 -3.25 17.28 -9.98
CA GLU A 178 -4.52 17.85 -10.52
C GLU A 178 -5.68 17.71 -9.51
N GLY A 179 -5.65 16.65 -8.68
CA GLY A 179 -6.63 16.43 -7.63
C GLY A 179 -6.51 17.39 -6.44
N TRP A 180 -5.32 17.95 -6.21
CA TRP A 180 -5.12 18.93 -5.14
C TRP A 180 -5.71 20.30 -5.47
N GLY A 181 -5.95 20.59 -6.77
CA GLY A 181 -6.45 21.85 -7.28
C GLY A 181 -5.37 22.92 -7.39
N GLN A 182 -5.63 23.98 -8.16
CA GLN A 182 -4.83 25.22 -8.14
C GLN A 182 -5.23 26.04 -6.90
N GLY A 183 -4.97 25.54 -5.72
CA GLY A 183 -5.07 26.32 -4.51
C GLY A 183 -3.80 27.17 -4.40
N SER A 184 -3.97 28.47 -4.27
CA SER A 184 -2.89 29.37 -3.86
C SER A 184 -2.23 28.81 -2.61
N TYR A 185 -1.01 28.29 -2.73
CA TYR A 185 -0.17 28.01 -1.58
C TYR A 185 0.12 29.37 -0.93
N GLY A 186 -0.55 29.67 0.17
CA GLY A 186 -0.07 30.69 1.09
C GLY A 186 1.29 30.21 1.63
N PRO A 187 2.24 31.12 1.91
CA PRO A 187 3.53 30.74 2.47
C PRO A 187 3.31 30.02 3.81
N ILE A 188 4.05 28.90 3.98
CA ILE A 188 4.20 28.17 5.24
C ILE A 188 4.90 29.06 6.26
#